data_5c93e0795294b5347cf8de52f691786c
#
_entry.id   5c93e0795294b5347cf8de52f691786c
#
_cell.length_a   1.000
_cell.length_b   1.000
_cell.length_c   1.000
_cell.angle_alpha   90.00
_cell.angle_beta   90.00
_cell.angle_gamma   90.00
#
_symmetry.space_group_name_H-M   'P 1'
#
loop_
_entity.id
_entity.type
_entity.pdbx_description
1 polymer ?
#
loop_
_entity_poly.entity_id
_entity_poly.type
_entity_poly.pdbx_seq_one_letter_code
_entity_poly.pdbx_strand_id
1 'polypeptide(L)'
;MSGTIGSAAAYPVKLDALRARLPDNRYWALGAPTADPAVARVRAERAERDNAALGKIQADEASREDILAYYAERRAISTDYLQLAEIVLTEQGDRLPERDRGMFELSVTLHRARLQQIDRDESDALARLAARTTAR
;
A
#
# COMPACT_ATOMS: atom_id res chain seq x y z
N MET A 1 -19.65 -30.07 8.34
CA MET A 1 -18.73 -30.23 7.20
C MET A 1 -19.20 -29.47 5.98
N SER A 2 -20.38 -29.80 5.49
CA SER A 2 -20.96 -29.08 4.34
C SER A 2 -21.07 -27.59 4.57
N GLY A 3 -21.42 -27.18 5.80
CA GLY A 3 -21.53 -25.76 6.14
C GLY A 3 -20.23 -24.99 5.99
N THR A 4 -19.09 -25.63 6.28
CA THR A 4 -17.78 -25.01 6.12
C THR A 4 -17.48 -24.73 4.66
N ILE A 5 -17.76 -25.70 3.77
CA ILE A 5 -17.57 -25.54 2.33
C ILE A 5 -18.52 -24.47 1.80
N GLY A 6 -19.77 -24.51 2.23
CA GLY A 6 -20.76 -23.50 1.84
C GLY A 6 -20.36 -22.10 2.27
N SER A 7 -19.81 -21.95 3.48
CA SER A 7 -19.34 -20.65 3.99
C SER A 7 -18.21 -20.11 3.15
N ALA A 8 -17.23 -20.95 2.80
CA ALA A 8 -16.13 -20.53 1.94
C ALA A 8 -16.61 -20.10 0.56
N ALA A 9 -17.54 -20.87 -0.02
CA ALA A 9 -18.11 -20.54 -1.33
C ALA A 9 -18.99 -19.30 -1.29
N ALA A 10 -19.57 -18.99 -0.12
CA ALA A 10 -20.44 -17.84 0.06
C ALA A 10 -19.71 -16.54 0.34
N TYR A 11 -18.41 -16.59 0.60
CA TYR A 11 -17.65 -15.37 0.88
C TYR A 11 -17.69 -14.45 -0.36
N PRO A 12 -18.14 -13.19 -0.20
CA PRO A 12 -18.43 -12.35 -1.36
C PRO A 12 -17.20 -11.86 -2.11
N VAL A 13 -16.05 -11.71 -1.44
CA VAL A 13 -14.83 -11.22 -2.08
C VAL A 13 -14.10 -12.36 -2.78
N LYS A 14 -13.95 -12.22 -4.09
CA LYS A 14 -13.22 -13.18 -4.93
C LYS A 14 -11.93 -12.52 -5.40
N LEU A 15 -10.82 -12.86 -4.78
CA LEU A 15 -9.52 -12.25 -5.07
C LEU A 15 -9.11 -12.43 -6.53
N ASP A 16 -9.36 -13.61 -7.11
CA ASP A 16 -9.02 -13.86 -8.52
C ASP A 16 -9.77 -12.94 -9.46
N ALA A 17 -11.07 -12.72 -9.19
CA ALA A 17 -11.89 -11.81 -9.98
C ALA A 17 -11.42 -10.36 -9.84
N LEU A 18 -11.06 -9.94 -8.64
CA LEU A 18 -10.51 -8.61 -8.41
C LEU A 18 -9.18 -8.42 -9.13
N ARG A 19 -8.32 -9.42 -9.08
CA ARG A 19 -7.03 -9.37 -9.76
C ARG A 19 -7.21 -9.24 -11.26
N ALA A 20 -8.19 -9.92 -11.84
CA ALA A 20 -8.50 -9.82 -13.26
C ALA A 20 -8.97 -8.41 -13.65
N ARG A 21 -9.68 -7.74 -12.74
CA ARG A 21 -10.18 -6.37 -12.96
C ARG A 21 -9.11 -5.31 -12.70
N LEU A 22 -8.19 -5.56 -11.80
CA LEU A 22 -7.16 -4.62 -11.35
C LEU A 22 -5.77 -5.26 -11.45
N PRO A 23 -5.36 -5.69 -12.66
CA PRO A 23 -4.12 -6.49 -12.81
C PRO A 23 -2.85 -5.74 -12.40
N ASP A 24 -2.86 -4.40 -12.52
CA ASP A 24 -1.69 -3.58 -12.23
C ASP A 24 -1.67 -3.04 -10.80
N ASN A 25 -2.67 -3.38 -9.99
CA ASN A 25 -2.71 -2.94 -8.59
C ASN A 25 -1.56 -3.57 -7.82
N ARG A 26 -0.80 -2.76 -7.11
CA ARG A 26 0.41 -3.18 -6.38
C ARG A 26 0.13 -4.13 -5.22
N TYR A 27 -1.11 -4.21 -4.77
CA TYR A 27 -1.47 -5.13 -3.72
C TYR A 27 -1.09 -6.58 -4.06
N TRP A 28 -1.26 -6.98 -5.32
CA TRP A 28 -0.98 -8.37 -5.73
C TRP A 28 0.49 -8.73 -5.52
N ALA A 29 1.39 -7.82 -5.86
CA ALA A 29 2.81 -8.04 -5.68
C ALA A 29 3.27 -7.89 -4.23
N LEU A 30 2.68 -6.96 -3.49
CA LEU A 30 3.22 -6.52 -2.20
C LEU A 30 2.50 -7.09 -0.98
N GLY A 31 1.19 -7.28 -1.05
CA GLY A 31 0.39 -7.56 0.14
C GLY A 31 -0.49 -8.80 0.06
N ALA A 32 -0.80 -9.29 -1.12
CA ALA A 32 -1.68 -10.45 -1.26
C ALA A 32 -1.07 -11.68 -0.58
N PRO A 33 -1.89 -12.50 0.09
CA PRO A 33 -1.38 -13.70 0.76
C PRO A 33 -0.65 -14.62 -0.23
N THR A 34 0.49 -15.15 0.21
CA THR A 34 1.27 -16.07 -0.60
C THR A 34 1.99 -17.08 0.29
N ALA A 35 2.13 -18.31 -0.20
CA ALA A 35 2.96 -19.35 0.42
C ALA A 35 4.29 -19.51 -0.33
N ASP A 36 4.53 -18.74 -1.39
CA ASP A 36 5.72 -18.86 -2.21
C ASP A 36 6.91 -18.15 -1.54
N PRO A 37 7.97 -18.89 -1.16
CA PRO A 37 9.13 -18.29 -0.51
C PRO A 37 9.89 -17.32 -1.44
N ALA A 38 9.80 -17.49 -2.76
CA ALA A 38 10.43 -16.58 -3.70
C ALA A 38 9.76 -15.21 -3.66
N VAL A 39 8.44 -15.18 -3.56
CA VAL A 39 7.69 -13.92 -3.42
C VAL A 39 8.02 -13.24 -2.10
N ALA A 40 8.08 -14.01 -1.01
CA ALA A 40 8.44 -13.48 0.30
C ALA A 40 9.83 -12.85 0.29
N ARG A 41 10.78 -13.48 -0.39
CA ARG A 41 12.15 -12.96 -0.50
C ARG A 41 12.19 -11.65 -1.29
N VAL A 42 11.48 -11.58 -2.41
CA VAL A 42 11.41 -10.35 -3.21
C VAL A 42 10.82 -9.21 -2.40
N ARG A 43 9.77 -9.50 -1.62
CA ARG A 43 9.15 -8.49 -0.73
C ARG A 43 10.13 -8.01 0.34
N ALA A 44 10.89 -8.92 0.93
CA ALA A 44 11.90 -8.58 1.94
C ALA A 44 13.02 -7.70 1.36
N GLU A 45 13.52 -8.05 0.18
CA GLU A 45 14.54 -7.26 -0.52
C GLU A 45 14.04 -5.86 -0.84
N ARG A 46 12.79 -5.76 -1.27
CA ARG A 46 12.17 -4.45 -1.54
C ARG A 46 12.05 -3.62 -0.27
N ALA A 47 11.65 -4.23 0.84
CA ALA A 47 11.57 -3.54 2.12
C ALA A 47 12.93 -3.00 2.56
N GLU A 48 14.00 -3.77 2.34
CA GLU A 48 15.36 -3.32 2.65
C GLU A 48 15.76 -2.10 1.79
N ARG A 49 15.47 -2.14 0.50
CA ARG A 49 15.75 -1.01 -0.40
C ARG A 49 14.96 0.23 0.01
N ASP A 50 13.69 0.07 0.35
CA ASP A 50 12.83 1.17 0.77
C ASP A 50 13.32 1.77 2.08
N ASN A 51 13.73 0.94 3.04
CA ASN A 51 14.29 1.40 4.30
C ASN A 51 15.61 2.15 4.10
N ALA A 52 16.45 1.67 3.20
CA ALA A 52 17.70 2.34 2.87
C ALA A 52 17.45 3.71 2.21
N ALA A 53 16.48 3.77 1.30
CA ALA A 53 16.11 5.03 0.66
C ALA A 53 15.58 6.04 1.67
N LEU A 54 14.70 5.61 2.57
CA LEU A 54 14.18 6.47 3.63
C LEU A 54 15.29 6.92 4.57
N GLY A 55 16.23 6.04 4.90
CA GLY A 55 17.38 6.37 5.73
C GLY A 55 18.21 7.51 5.15
N LYS A 56 18.44 7.50 3.84
CA LYS A 56 19.15 8.59 3.15
C LYS A 56 18.38 9.90 3.23
N ILE A 57 17.06 9.84 3.04
CA ILE A 57 16.21 11.03 3.14
C ILE A 57 16.28 11.61 4.54
N GLN A 58 16.17 10.77 5.56
CA GLN A 58 16.22 11.20 6.97
C GLN A 58 17.59 11.72 7.39
N ALA A 59 18.65 11.20 6.79
CA ALA A 59 20.01 11.67 7.03
C ALA A 59 20.41 12.88 6.21
N ASP A 60 19.48 13.41 5.38
CA ASP A 60 19.72 14.54 4.48
C ASP A 60 20.81 14.26 3.44
N GLU A 61 20.89 13.00 2.98
CA GLU A 61 21.87 12.56 1.98
C GLU A 61 21.22 12.27 0.62
N ALA A 62 19.91 12.36 0.52
CA ALA A 62 19.19 12.05 -0.71
C ALA A 62 19.16 13.25 -1.65
N SER A 63 19.21 12.95 -2.96
CA SER A 63 18.99 13.97 -4.00
C SER A 63 17.50 14.30 -4.12
N ARG A 64 17.19 15.38 -4.83
CA ARG A 64 15.81 15.71 -5.16
C ARG A 64 15.11 14.57 -5.88
N GLU A 65 15.79 13.95 -6.85
CA GLU A 65 15.26 12.83 -7.62
C GLU A 65 14.93 11.65 -6.73
N ASP A 66 15.81 11.33 -5.78
CA ASP A 66 15.59 10.24 -4.82
C ASP A 66 14.38 10.50 -3.93
N ILE A 67 14.22 11.73 -3.45
CA ILE A 67 13.08 12.13 -2.61
C ILE A 67 11.78 11.97 -3.41
N LEU A 68 11.73 12.52 -4.61
CA LEU A 68 10.53 12.46 -5.45
C LEU A 68 10.18 11.01 -5.80
N ALA A 69 11.16 10.20 -6.16
CA ALA A 69 10.92 8.81 -6.52
C ALA A 69 10.40 7.99 -5.34
N TYR A 70 10.99 8.16 -4.17
CA TYR A 70 10.57 7.45 -2.96
C TYR A 70 9.11 7.73 -2.62
N TYR A 71 8.74 9.01 -2.55
CA TYR A 71 7.38 9.39 -2.15
C TYR A 71 6.35 9.13 -3.26
N ALA A 72 6.75 9.20 -4.53
CA ALA A 72 5.87 8.81 -5.64
C ALA A 72 5.47 7.33 -5.53
N GLU A 73 6.42 6.46 -5.21
CA GLU A 73 6.14 5.04 -5.03
C GLU A 73 5.28 4.78 -3.79
N ARG A 74 5.55 5.44 -2.67
CA ARG A 74 4.72 5.34 -1.47
C ARG A 74 3.28 5.77 -1.76
N ARG A 75 3.12 6.85 -2.49
CA ARG A 75 1.80 7.38 -2.86
C ARG A 75 1.06 6.38 -3.76
N ALA A 76 1.75 5.81 -4.73
CA ALA A 76 1.16 4.84 -5.65
C ALA A 76 0.68 3.58 -4.91
N ILE A 77 1.47 3.07 -3.96
CA ILE A 77 1.09 1.91 -3.16
C ILE A 77 -0.18 2.20 -2.34
N SER A 78 -0.22 3.30 -1.62
CA SER A 78 -1.39 3.65 -0.79
C SER A 78 -2.62 3.91 -1.65
N THR A 79 -2.46 4.53 -2.81
CA THR A 79 -3.56 4.74 -3.76
C THR A 79 -4.13 3.41 -4.25
N ASP A 80 -3.28 2.45 -4.58
CA ASP A 80 -3.71 1.14 -5.05
C ASP A 80 -4.45 0.37 -3.95
N TYR A 81 -3.92 0.37 -2.72
CA TYR A 81 -4.56 -0.31 -1.60
C TYR A 81 -5.90 0.34 -1.26
N LEU A 82 -5.96 1.66 -1.30
CA LEU A 82 -7.21 2.41 -1.08
C LEU A 82 -8.25 2.04 -2.14
N GLN A 83 -7.87 2.01 -3.41
CA GLN A 83 -8.75 1.62 -4.50
C GLN A 83 -9.34 0.23 -4.28
N LEU A 84 -8.50 -0.73 -3.94
CA LEU A 84 -8.95 -2.10 -3.68
C LEU A 84 -9.97 -2.15 -2.54
N ALA A 85 -9.67 -1.50 -1.42
CA ALA A 85 -10.55 -1.49 -0.27
C ALA A 85 -11.88 -0.80 -0.57
N GLU A 86 -11.84 0.32 -1.29
CA GLU A 86 -13.05 1.05 -1.68
C GLU A 86 -13.95 0.25 -2.61
N ILE A 87 -13.35 -0.45 -3.58
CA ILE A 87 -14.11 -1.31 -4.49
C ILE A 87 -14.80 -2.43 -3.72
N VAL A 88 -14.08 -3.10 -2.82
CA VAL A 88 -14.65 -4.17 -2.01
C VAL A 88 -15.83 -3.66 -1.17
N LEU A 89 -15.66 -2.54 -0.50
CA LEU A 89 -16.72 -1.97 0.33
C LEU A 89 -17.94 -1.52 -0.50
N THR A 90 -17.70 -0.89 -1.64
CA THR A 90 -18.78 -0.40 -2.51
C THR A 90 -19.59 -1.55 -3.09
N GLU A 91 -18.94 -2.60 -3.53
CA GLU A 91 -19.60 -3.70 -4.25
C GLU A 91 -20.06 -4.82 -3.32
N GLN A 92 -19.36 -5.07 -2.24
CA GLN A 92 -19.58 -6.24 -1.39
C GLN A 92 -19.83 -5.91 0.08
N GLY A 93 -19.76 -4.63 0.48
CA GLY A 93 -19.79 -4.23 1.89
C GLY A 93 -20.94 -4.80 2.69
N ASP A 94 -22.14 -4.79 2.12
CA ASP A 94 -23.35 -5.28 2.78
C ASP A 94 -23.35 -6.79 2.99
N ARG A 95 -22.55 -7.52 2.23
CA ARG A 95 -22.46 -8.98 2.28
C ARG A 95 -21.26 -9.48 3.06
N LEU A 96 -20.37 -8.58 3.47
CA LEU A 96 -19.19 -8.96 4.25
C LEU A 96 -19.57 -9.24 5.70
N PRO A 97 -18.93 -10.22 6.35
CA PRO A 97 -18.99 -10.32 7.80
C PRO A 97 -18.58 -8.99 8.43
N GLU A 98 -19.19 -8.64 9.54
CA GLU A 98 -18.97 -7.34 10.19
C GLU A 98 -17.49 -7.08 10.48
N ARG A 99 -16.77 -8.11 10.94
CA ARG A 99 -15.33 -8.01 11.21
C ARG A 99 -14.54 -7.65 9.96
N ASP A 100 -14.84 -8.30 8.84
CA ASP A 100 -14.13 -8.09 7.59
C ASP A 100 -14.44 -6.72 7.02
N ARG A 101 -15.71 -6.30 7.08
CA ARG A 101 -16.11 -4.95 6.68
C ARG A 101 -15.34 -3.90 7.48
N GLY A 102 -15.24 -4.09 8.79
CA GLY A 102 -14.47 -3.19 9.65
C GLY A 102 -13.00 -3.11 9.25
N MET A 103 -12.40 -4.22 8.85
CA MET A 103 -11.01 -4.24 8.38
C MET A 103 -10.84 -3.45 7.09
N PHE A 104 -11.75 -3.58 6.14
CA PHE A 104 -11.69 -2.78 4.90
C PHE A 104 -11.94 -1.30 5.17
N GLU A 105 -12.87 -0.97 6.04
CA GLU A 105 -13.11 0.42 6.45
C GLU A 105 -11.88 1.04 7.11
N LEU A 106 -11.23 0.28 7.98
CA LEU A 106 -9.97 0.71 8.62
C LEU A 106 -8.87 0.93 7.58
N SER A 107 -8.77 0.04 6.59
CA SER A 107 -7.81 0.18 5.50
C SER A 107 -8.02 1.47 4.72
N VAL A 108 -9.28 1.82 4.42
CA VAL A 108 -9.62 3.08 3.74
C VAL A 108 -9.15 4.27 4.57
N THR A 109 -9.50 4.30 5.85
CA THR A 109 -9.10 5.38 6.76
C THR A 109 -7.58 5.52 6.84
N LEU A 110 -6.90 4.39 7.00
CA LEU A 110 -5.44 4.34 7.12
C LEU A 110 -4.74 4.87 5.87
N HIS A 111 -5.17 4.42 4.69
CA HIS A 111 -4.50 4.81 3.46
C HIS A 111 -4.80 6.26 3.06
N ARG A 112 -5.97 6.78 3.37
CA ARG A 112 -6.26 8.21 3.22
C ARG A 112 -5.36 9.05 4.10
N ALA A 113 -5.18 8.65 5.36
CA ALA A 113 -4.27 9.33 6.29
C ALA A 113 -2.81 9.25 5.81
N ARG A 114 -2.40 8.10 5.30
CA ARG A 114 -1.05 7.92 4.74
C ARG A 114 -0.79 8.82 3.55
N LEU A 115 -1.76 8.97 2.66
CA LEU A 115 -1.60 9.85 1.51
C LEU A 115 -1.36 11.30 1.94
N GLN A 116 -2.08 11.77 2.96
CA GLN A 116 -1.84 13.09 3.50
C GLN A 116 -0.46 13.21 4.16
N GLN A 117 -0.05 12.19 4.90
CA GLN A 117 1.26 12.17 5.55
C GLN A 117 2.39 12.14 4.53
N ILE A 118 2.24 11.38 3.45
CA ILE A 118 3.23 11.32 2.36
C ILE A 118 3.44 12.72 1.77
N ASP A 119 2.36 13.47 1.52
CA ASP A 119 2.47 14.82 0.98
C ASP A 119 3.23 15.74 1.93
N ARG A 120 2.97 15.65 3.23
CA ARG A 120 3.69 16.45 4.24
C ARG A 120 5.17 16.06 4.31
N ASP A 121 5.44 14.76 4.34
CA ASP A 121 6.81 14.25 4.46
C ASP A 121 7.64 14.61 3.24
N GLU A 122 7.06 14.53 2.04
CA GLU A 122 7.73 14.93 0.80
C GLU A 122 8.04 16.42 0.82
N SER A 123 7.08 17.24 1.19
CA SER A 123 7.27 18.69 1.29
C SER A 123 8.37 19.04 2.28
N ASP A 124 8.38 18.39 3.43
CA ASP A 124 9.40 18.62 4.46
C ASP A 124 10.79 18.22 3.99
N ALA A 125 10.90 17.07 3.33
CA ALA A 125 12.18 16.59 2.79
C ALA A 125 12.72 17.54 1.71
N LEU A 126 11.86 18.01 0.82
CA LEU A 126 12.24 18.96 -0.23
C LEU A 126 12.63 20.32 0.36
N ALA A 127 11.95 20.75 1.42
CA ALA A 127 12.30 22.01 2.12
C ALA A 127 13.68 21.90 2.79
N ARG A 128 13.98 20.76 3.43
CA ARG A 128 15.30 20.53 4.02
C ARG A 128 16.39 20.52 2.95
N LEU A 129 16.12 19.89 1.81
CA LEU A 129 17.06 19.88 0.69
C LEU A 129 17.33 21.29 0.19
N ALA A 130 16.29 22.10 0.00
CA ALA A 130 16.43 23.49 -0.44
C ALA A 130 17.27 24.30 0.57
N ALA A 131 17.03 24.11 1.86
CA ALA A 131 17.78 24.78 2.92
C ALA A 131 19.27 24.42 2.88
N ARG A 132 19.60 23.13 2.68
CA ARG A 132 21.01 22.68 2.56
C ARG A 132 21.69 23.29 1.35
N THR A 133 20.99 23.33 0.23
CA THR A 133 21.54 23.87 -1.02
C THR A 133 21.80 25.38 -0.90
N THR A 134 20.89 26.10 -0.26
CA THR A 134 21.00 27.54 -0.07
C THR A 134 22.11 27.91 0.93
N ALA A 135 22.34 27.06 1.94
CA ALA A 135 23.35 27.30 2.98
C ALA A 135 24.79 27.19 2.47
N ARG A 136 24.99 26.64 1.28
CA ARG A 136 26.29 26.53 0.64
C ARG A 136 26.52 27.75 -0.26
#